data_0f2d3eebd1c5d0f1c1f925c4c06bc936
#
_entry.id   0f2d3eebd1c5d0f1c1f925c4c06bc936
#
_cell.length_a   1.000
_cell.length_b   1.000
_cell.length_c   1.000
_cell.angle_alpha   90.00
_cell.angle_beta   90.00
_cell.angle_gamma   90.00
#
_symmetry.space_group_name_H-M   'P 1'
#
loop_
_entity.id
_entity.type
_entity.pdbx_description
1 polymer ?
#
loop_
_entity_poly.entity_id
_entity_poly.type
_entity_poly.pdbx_seq_one_letter_code
_entity_poly.pdbx_strand_id
1 'polypeptide(L)'
;YYAYSTGLFVKTCRVLGKMEEADKYQAQYDRIVKKFQQTFLDETGVMKVQTQTAHILALYFDLLPESGKAGTIEGLKRLLAKENGHLVTGFVGTPYFCHALSQNGCVKEAYDLLLKEDFPSWLYQVKAGATTVWEHWDGIKPDHTMWSPDMNSFNHYAYGAIGEWMYRVIAGIEIDEKAPGYRHILFAPKTGGNLTWAQGSYESVYGTVAIRWEEKDGRIFVTIRIPVNTTAKLTLEESATEPEGDIVMQRGEDGLLSTEIGSGTWTVSYKK
;
A
#
# COMPACT_ATOMS: atom_id res chain seq x y z
N TYR A 1 -14.18 -9.93 2.45
CA TYR A 1 -13.98 -10.33 1.02
C TYR A 1 -15.27 -10.30 0.21
N TYR A 2 -16.44 -10.69 0.78
CA TYR A 2 -17.69 -10.68 0.01
C TYR A 2 -18.04 -9.26 -0.48
N ALA A 3 -17.92 -8.24 0.38
CA ALA A 3 -18.08 -6.85 -0.07
C ALA A 3 -17.06 -6.47 -1.15
N TYR A 4 -15.78 -6.77 -0.93
CA TYR A 4 -14.71 -6.44 -1.86
C TYR A 4 -14.93 -7.05 -3.26
N SER A 5 -15.20 -8.36 -3.34
CA SER A 5 -15.46 -9.02 -4.63
C SER A 5 -16.71 -8.49 -5.33
N THR A 6 -17.78 -8.17 -4.55
CA THR A 6 -18.99 -7.55 -5.11
C THR A 6 -18.69 -6.15 -5.66
N GLY A 7 -17.90 -5.34 -4.94
CA GLY A 7 -17.46 -4.01 -5.40
C GLY A 7 -16.62 -4.08 -6.68
N LEU A 8 -15.69 -5.03 -6.77
CA LEU A 8 -14.92 -5.26 -8.00
C LEU A 8 -15.82 -5.66 -9.18
N PHE A 9 -16.83 -6.49 -8.94
CA PHE A 9 -17.79 -6.86 -9.97
C PHE A 9 -18.60 -5.66 -10.46
N VAL A 10 -19.03 -4.78 -9.57
CA VAL A 10 -19.70 -3.51 -9.91
C VAL A 10 -18.81 -2.63 -10.79
N LYS A 11 -17.55 -2.42 -10.39
CA LYS A 11 -16.57 -1.67 -11.21
C LYS A 11 -16.44 -2.30 -12.62
N THR A 12 -16.32 -3.62 -12.70
CA THR A 12 -16.21 -4.36 -13.96
C THR A 12 -17.45 -4.16 -14.84
N CYS A 13 -18.66 -4.24 -14.28
CA CYS A 13 -19.90 -3.98 -15.01
C CYS A 13 -19.93 -2.57 -15.60
N ARG A 14 -19.51 -1.56 -14.81
CA ARG A 14 -19.46 -0.16 -15.29
C ARG A 14 -18.49 0.01 -16.46
N VAL A 15 -17.30 -0.58 -16.37
CA VAL A 15 -16.29 -0.55 -17.45
C VAL A 15 -16.82 -1.20 -18.74
N LEU A 16 -17.61 -2.29 -18.60
CA LEU A 16 -18.22 -3.00 -19.74
C LEU A 16 -19.54 -2.37 -20.22
N GLY A 17 -19.99 -1.25 -19.66
CA GLY A 17 -21.25 -0.60 -20.01
C GLY A 17 -22.52 -1.35 -19.57
N LYS A 18 -22.38 -2.36 -18.69
CA LYS A 18 -23.49 -3.17 -18.15
C LYS A 18 -24.10 -2.49 -16.94
N MET A 19 -24.84 -1.40 -17.19
CA MET A 19 -25.32 -0.52 -16.12
C MET A 19 -26.40 -1.16 -15.26
N GLU A 20 -27.30 -1.96 -15.82
CA GLU A 20 -28.35 -2.64 -15.06
C GLU A 20 -27.76 -3.61 -14.03
N GLU A 21 -26.78 -4.42 -14.45
CA GLU A 21 -26.06 -5.31 -13.55
C GLU A 21 -25.24 -4.52 -12.52
N ALA A 22 -24.60 -3.42 -12.93
CA ALA A 22 -23.86 -2.56 -12.01
C ALA A 22 -24.76 -2.03 -10.90
N ASP A 23 -25.94 -1.53 -11.20
CA ASP A 23 -26.89 -0.98 -10.21
C ASP A 23 -27.44 -2.07 -9.30
N LYS A 24 -27.80 -3.25 -9.86
CA LYS A 24 -28.24 -4.41 -9.09
C LYS A 24 -27.19 -4.84 -8.05
N TYR A 25 -25.93 -4.97 -8.46
CA TYR A 25 -24.87 -5.44 -7.58
C TYR A 25 -24.33 -4.32 -6.67
N GLN A 26 -24.48 -3.04 -7.06
CA GLN A 26 -24.24 -1.93 -6.14
C GLN A 26 -25.20 -2.00 -4.95
N ALA A 27 -26.49 -2.18 -5.20
CA ALA A 27 -27.48 -2.36 -4.13
C ALA A 27 -27.18 -3.59 -3.24
N GLN A 28 -26.60 -4.64 -3.79
CA GLN A 28 -26.14 -5.79 -3.03
C GLN A 28 -24.91 -5.43 -2.18
N TYR A 29 -23.91 -4.75 -2.74
CA TYR A 29 -22.73 -4.25 -2.03
C TYR A 29 -23.13 -3.42 -0.81
N ASP A 30 -24.04 -2.45 -1.01
CA ASP A 30 -24.50 -1.55 0.06
C ASP A 30 -25.16 -2.33 1.20
N ARG A 31 -25.96 -3.37 0.89
CA ARG A 31 -26.56 -4.25 1.91
C ARG A 31 -25.50 -5.05 2.67
N ILE A 32 -24.45 -5.54 1.98
CA ILE A 32 -23.36 -6.29 2.60
C ILE A 32 -22.60 -5.37 3.56
N VAL A 33 -22.22 -4.17 3.11
CA VAL A 33 -21.50 -3.17 3.94
C VAL A 33 -22.34 -2.78 5.13
N LYS A 34 -23.62 -2.47 4.96
CA LYS A 34 -24.54 -2.14 6.05
C LYS A 34 -24.63 -3.29 7.08
N LYS A 35 -24.72 -4.53 6.60
CA LYS A 35 -24.78 -5.69 7.49
C LYS A 35 -23.48 -5.92 8.22
N PHE A 36 -22.34 -5.72 7.54
CA PHE A 36 -21.01 -5.74 8.16
C PHE A 36 -20.91 -4.72 9.30
N GLN A 37 -21.28 -3.46 9.04
CA GLN A 37 -21.25 -2.40 10.04
C GLN A 37 -22.11 -2.71 11.25
N GLN A 38 -23.36 -3.16 11.05
CA GLN A 38 -24.26 -3.56 12.15
C GLN A 38 -23.72 -4.72 12.99
N THR A 39 -22.96 -5.63 12.38
CA THR A 39 -22.51 -6.86 13.04
C THR A 39 -21.19 -6.67 13.74
N PHE A 40 -20.23 -5.99 13.12
CA PHE A 40 -18.83 -5.98 13.55
C PHE A 40 -18.34 -4.64 14.10
N LEU A 41 -19.13 -3.57 13.98
CA LEU A 41 -18.78 -2.28 14.56
C LEU A 41 -19.56 -2.02 15.85
N ASP A 42 -18.99 -1.20 16.72
CA ASP A 42 -19.67 -0.66 17.89
C ASP A 42 -20.55 0.55 17.53
N GLU A 43 -21.15 1.19 18.51
CA GLU A 43 -22.05 2.34 18.34
C GLU A 43 -21.36 3.56 17.75
N THR A 44 -20.03 3.67 17.88
CA THR A 44 -19.22 4.75 17.33
C THR A 44 -18.71 4.46 15.91
N GLY A 45 -18.96 3.25 15.40
CA GLY A 45 -18.50 2.79 14.10
C GLY A 45 -17.11 2.14 14.11
N VAL A 46 -16.54 1.91 15.30
CA VAL A 46 -15.21 1.31 15.47
C VAL A 46 -15.30 -0.22 15.46
N MET A 47 -14.26 -0.87 14.91
CA MET A 47 -14.17 -2.34 14.84
C MET A 47 -14.17 -2.98 16.23
N LYS A 48 -15.15 -3.86 16.49
CA LYS A 48 -15.25 -4.63 17.76
C LYS A 48 -14.30 -5.82 17.82
N VAL A 49 -14.00 -6.44 16.68
CA VAL A 49 -13.19 -7.67 16.62
C VAL A 49 -11.72 -7.32 16.83
N GLN A 50 -11.17 -7.74 17.97
CA GLN A 50 -9.84 -7.35 18.43
C GLN A 50 -8.73 -8.23 17.81
N THR A 51 -8.64 -8.22 16.46
CA THR A 51 -7.54 -8.83 15.71
C THR A 51 -6.99 -7.85 14.68
N GLN A 52 -5.69 -7.91 14.43
CA GLN A 52 -5.04 -7.09 13.39
C GLN A 52 -5.73 -7.28 12.03
N THR A 53 -5.98 -8.52 11.64
CA THR A 53 -6.64 -8.84 10.35
C THR A 53 -8.00 -8.17 10.19
N ALA A 54 -8.84 -8.19 11.24
CA ALA A 54 -10.17 -7.57 11.16
C ALA A 54 -10.08 -6.05 10.95
N HIS A 55 -9.17 -5.37 11.67
CA HIS A 55 -8.95 -3.93 11.52
C HIS A 55 -8.41 -3.59 10.12
N ILE A 56 -7.40 -4.34 9.64
CA ILE A 56 -6.78 -4.13 8.34
C ILE A 56 -7.80 -4.27 7.21
N LEU A 57 -8.57 -5.36 7.20
CA LEU A 57 -9.54 -5.61 6.13
C LEU A 57 -10.69 -4.62 6.16
N ALA A 58 -11.13 -4.16 7.35
CA ALA A 58 -12.15 -3.13 7.45
C ALA A 58 -11.67 -1.78 6.91
N LEU A 59 -10.41 -1.40 7.19
CA LEU A 59 -9.78 -0.18 6.69
C LEU A 59 -9.52 -0.27 5.18
N TYR A 60 -8.84 -1.32 4.73
CA TYR A 60 -8.39 -1.44 3.34
C TYR A 60 -9.56 -1.61 2.34
N PHE A 61 -10.62 -2.33 2.72
CA PHE A 61 -11.80 -2.51 1.87
C PHE A 61 -12.85 -1.41 2.04
N ASP A 62 -12.53 -0.34 2.78
CA ASP A 62 -13.40 0.81 3.03
C ASP A 62 -14.80 0.41 3.54
N LEU A 63 -14.82 -0.46 4.57
CA LEU A 63 -16.07 -0.98 5.16
C LEU A 63 -16.57 -0.16 6.34
N LEU A 64 -15.78 0.83 6.79
CA LEU A 64 -16.06 1.66 7.96
C LEU A 64 -16.80 2.94 7.58
N PRO A 65 -17.71 3.44 8.42
CA PRO A 65 -18.13 4.83 8.32
C PRO A 65 -16.96 5.75 8.67
N GLU A 66 -16.97 6.97 8.17
CA GLU A 66 -15.89 7.93 8.42
C GLU A 66 -15.63 8.15 9.93
N SER A 67 -16.71 8.21 10.74
CA SER A 67 -16.62 8.34 12.19
C SER A 67 -15.85 7.22 12.90
N GLY A 68 -15.79 6.02 12.30
CA GLY A 68 -15.15 4.83 12.89
C GLY A 68 -13.69 4.63 12.48
N LYS A 69 -13.23 5.31 11.41
CA LYS A 69 -11.88 5.11 10.86
C LYS A 69 -10.79 5.40 11.89
N ALA A 70 -10.79 6.58 12.48
CA ALA A 70 -9.76 7.00 13.45
C ALA A 70 -9.68 6.04 14.65
N GLY A 71 -10.82 5.65 15.23
CA GLY A 71 -10.87 4.70 16.35
C GLY A 71 -10.36 3.29 15.97
N THR A 72 -10.64 2.86 14.73
CA THR A 72 -10.16 1.56 14.21
C THR A 72 -8.65 1.60 13.95
N ILE A 73 -8.09 2.71 13.45
CA ILE A 73 -6.64 2.90 13.28
C ILE A 73 -5.94 2.83 14.64
N GLU A 74 -6.44 3.56 15.64
CA GLU A 74 -5.89 3.51 16.99
C GLU A 74 -6.02 2.12 17.63
N GLY A 75 -7.10 1.38 17.32
CA GLY A 75 -7.24 -0.02 17.67
C GLY A 75 -6.14 -0.90 17.05
N LEU A 76 -5.85 -0.70 15.76
CA LEU A 76 -4.78 -1.42 15.06
C LEU A 76 -3.41 -1.13 15.67
N LYS A 77 -3.10 0.14 15.98
CA LYS A 77 -1.84 0.52 16.64
C LYS A 77 -1.69 -0.14 18.00
N ARG A 78 -2.76 -0.20 18.81
CA ARG A 78 -2.75 -0.92 20.10
C ARG A 78 -2.49 -2.42 19.91
N LEU A 79 -3.11 -3.04 18.90
CA LEU A 79 -2.88 -4.45 18.59
C LEU A 79 -1.47 -4.72 18.10
N LEU A 80 -0.87 -3.81 17.32
CA LEU A 80 0.55 -3.87 16.96
C LEU A 80 1.45 -3.76 18.18
N ALA A 81 1.20 -2.78 19.05
CA ALA A 81 2.00 -2.57 20.26
C ALA A 81 1.94 -3.79 21.20
N LYS A 82 0.77 -4.44 21.32
CA LYS A 82 0.59 -5.68 22.09
C LYS A 82 1.49 -6.82 21.59
N GLU A 83 1.74 -6.88 20.32
CA GLU A 83 2.61 -7.87 19.67
C GLU A 83 4.04 -7.32 19.44
N ASN A 84 4.48 -6.36 20.24
CA ASN A 84 5.80 -5.72 20.13
C ASN A 84 6.09 -5.14 18.73
N GLY A 85 5.08 -4.65 18.05
CA GLY A 85 5.17 -4.12 16.69
C GLY A 85 5.26 -5.19 15.60
N HIS A 86 4.94 -6.45 15.90
CA HIS A 86 4.91 -7.52 14.90
C HIS A 86 3.53 -7.70 14.30
N LEU A 87 3.51 -8.12 13.05
CA LEU A 87 2.30 -8.59 12.39
C LEU A 87 1.97 -10.04 12.83
N VAL A 88 0.68 -10.31 13.03
CA VAL A 88 0.15 -11.65 13.38
C VAL A 88 -1.10 -11.94 12.55
N THR A 89 -1.01 -11.78 11.23
CA THR A 89 -2.17 -11.71 10.33
C THR A 89 -2.31 -12.90 9.38
N GLY A 90 -1.31 -13.72 9.22
CA GLY A 90 -1.31 -14.80 8.23
C GLY A 90 -1.56 -14.28 6.79
N PHE A 91 -1.84 -15.17 5.87
CA PHE A 91 -1.97 -14.86 4.43
C PHE A 91 -3.16 -13.94 4.11
N VAL A 92 -4.22 -13.97 4.93
CA VAL A 92 -5.44 -13.21 4.69
C VAL A 92 -5.27 -11.71 4.95
N GLY A 93 -4.46 -11.33 5.91
CA GLY A 93 -4.29 -9.93 6.31
C GLY A 93 -2.96 -9.31 5.88
N THR A 94 -1.87 -10.10 5.84
CA THR A 94 -0.53 -9.59 5.55
C THR A 94 -0.43 -8.79 4.25
N PRO A 95 -1.03 -9.20 3.11
CA PRO A 95 -0.95 -8.45 1.85
C PRO A 95 -1.47 -7.01 1.94
N TYR A 96 -2.42 -6.76 2.83
CA TYR A 96 -3.11 -5.47 2.95
C TYR A 96 -2.57 -4.61 4.09
N PHE A 97 -1.68 -5.13 4.93
CA PHE A 97 -1.28 -4.48 6.18
C PHE A 97 -0.63 -3.12 5.96
N CYS A 98 0.47 -3.09 5.22
CA CYS A 98 1.20 -1.86 4.96
C CYS A 98 0.38 -0.87 4.12
N HIS A 99 -0.48 -1.37 3.23
CA HIS A 99 -1.42 -0.55 2.48
C HIS A 99 -2.45 0.13 3.40
N ALA A 100 -3.11 -0.64 4.27
CA ALA A 100 -4.09 -0.11 5.22
C ALA A 100 -3.49 0.96 6.13
N LEU A 101 -2.27 0.75 6.62
CA LEU A 101 -1.53 1.75 7.40
C LEU A 101 -1.23 3.00 6.57
N SER A 102 -0.66 2.86 5.39
CA SER A 102 -0.22 3.97 4.56
C SER A 102 -1.38 4.83 4.04
N GLN A 103 -2.51 4.22 3.72
CA GLN A 103 -3.72 4.91 3.28
C GLN A 103 -4.42 5.70 4.40
N ASN A 104 -4.06 5.40 5.66
CA ASN A 104 -4.64 6.03 6.83
C ASN A 104 -3.60 6.83 7.64
N GLY A 105 -2.59 7.40 6.98
CA GLY A 105 -1.60 8.31 7.59
C GLY A 105 -0.54 7.63 8.47
N CYS A 106 -0.49 6.30 8.52
CA CYS A 106 0.42 5.52 9.36
C CYS A 106 1.60 4.94 8.54
N VAL A 107 2.22 5.78 7.71
CA VAL A 107 3.35 5.36 6.83
C VAL A 107 4.55 4.92 7.66
N LYS A 108 4.81 5.59 8.79
CA LYS A 108 5.91 5.21 9.70
C LYS A 108 5.75 3.78 10.19
N GLU A 109 4.57 3.42 10.70
CA GLU A 109 4.27 2.08 11.20
C GLU A 109 4.39 1.02 10.11
N ALA A 110 4.05 1.36 8.85
CA ALA A 110 4.25 0.46 7.72
C ALA A 110 5.72 0.20 7.42
N TYR A 111 6.55 1.24 7.47
CA TYR A 111 8.01 1.09 7.37
C TYR A 111 8.61 0.31 8.54
N ASP A 112 8.16 0.59 9.77
CA ASP A 112 8.63 -0.13 10.96
C ASP A 112 8.35 -1.64 10.83
N LEU A 113 7.21 -2.03 10.25
CA LEU A 113 6.89 -3.43 9.96
C LEU A 113 7.81 -4.04 8.88
N LEU A 114 8.02 -3.33 7.76
CA LEU A 114 8.88 -3.82 6.68
C LEU A 114 10.31 -4.04 7.15
N LEU A 115 10.85 -3.09 7.94
CA LEU A 115 12.25 -3.06 8.35
C LEU A 115 12.51 -3.80 9.65
N LYS A 116 11.51 -4.46 10.22
CA LYS A 116 11.67 -5.28 11.40
C LYS A 116 12.51 -6.51 11.09
N GLU A 117 13.49 -6.81 11.94
CA GLU A 117 14.51 -7.84 11.70
C GLU A 117 14.32 -9.11 12.52
N ASP A 118 13.56 -9.00 13.64
CA ASP A 118 13.26 -10.12 14.52
C ASP A 118 11.97 -10.84 14.09
N PHE A 119 11.78 -12.08 14.56
CA PHE A 119 10.63 -12.92 14.24
C PHE A 119 9.33 -12.40 14.89
N PRO A 120 8.20 -12.39 14.17
CA PRO A 120 8.02 -12.67 12.74
C PRO A 120 8.17 -11.42 11.87
N SER A 121 8.95 -11.49 10.79
CA SER A 121 9.14 -10.38 9.86
C SER A 121 9.74 -10.83 8.52
N TRP A 122 9.66 -9.97 7.49
CA TRP A 122 10.32 -10.23 6.20
C TRP A 122 11.84 -10.30 6.33
N LEU A 123 12.46 -9.37 7.09
CA LEU A 123 13.91 -9.34 7.22
C LEU A 123 14.47 -10.46 8.10
N TYR A 124 13.64 -11.06 8.98
CA TYR A 124 14.02 -12.31 9.65
C TYR A 124 14.36 -13.40 8.63
N GLN A 125 13.48 -13.62 7.63
CA GLN A 125 13.74 -14.61 6.57
C GLN A 125 15.03 -14.28 5.79
N VAL A 126 15.20 -13.00 5.41
CA VAL A 126 16.40 -12.54 4.69
C VAL A 126 17.67 -12.80 5.51
N LYS A 127 17.66 -12.47 6.81
CA LYS A 127 18.80 -12.74 7.72
C LYS A 127 19.06 -14.21 7.94
N ALA A 128 18.02 -15.04 7.89
CA ALA A 128 18.15 -16.50 7.92
C ALA A 128 18.63 -17.09 6.58
N GLY A 129 18.97 -16.26 5.59
CA GLY A 129 19.52 -16.69 4.30
C GLY A 129 18.48 -17.00 3.23
N ALA A 130 17.23 -16.55 3.39
CA ALA A 130 16.20 -16.74 2.37
C ALA A 130 16.57 -16.04 1.06
N THR A 131 16.48 -16.77 -0.04
CA THR A 131 16.60 -16.26 -1.41
C THR A 131 15.26 -16.26 -2.15
N THR A 132 14.23 -16.80 -1.53
CA THR A 132 12.85 -16.90 -1.98
C THR A 132 11.91 -16.55 -0.84
N VAL A 133 10.63 -16.34 -1.12
CA VAL A 133 9.62 -16.09 -0.09
C VAL A 133 9.18 -17.39 0.55
N TRP A 134 9.33 -17.50 1.85
CA TRP A 134 8.93 -18.68 2.61
C TRP A 134 7.45 -18.63 3.03
N GLU A 135 6.83 -19.81 3.14
CA GLU A 135 5.46 -19.96 3.63
C GLU A 135 5.32 -19.57 5.11
N HIS A 136 6.28 -20.01 5.93
CA HIS A 136 6.35 -19.67 7.34
C HIS A 136 7.46 -18.65 7.59
N TRP A 137 7.21 -17.68 8.49
CA TRP A 137 8.21 -16.68 8.84
C TRP A 137 9.51 -17.30 9.34
N ASP A 138 9.41 -18.43 10.07
CA ASP A 138 10.51 -19.23 10.60
C ASP A 138 10.68 -20.57 9.84
N GLY A 139 10.51 -20.55 8.54
CA GLY A 139 10.71 -21.75 7.69
C GLY A 139 12.02 -22.47 8.01
N ILE A 140 13.08 -21.71 8.34
CA ILE A 140 14.28 -22.17 9.02
C ILE A 140 14.37 -21.44 10.36
N LYS A 141 14.42 -22.21 11.46
CA LYS A 141 14.53 -21.70 12.83
C LYS A 141 15.96 -21.26 13.16
N PRO A 142 16.18 -20.52 14.26
CA PRO A 142 17.53 -20.10 14.67
C PRO A 142 18.50 -21.26 14.94
N ASP A 143 18.01 -22.44 15.28
CA ASP A 143 18.80 -23.67 15.47
C ASP A 143 19.03 -24.43 14.15
N HIS A 144 18.71 -23.83 13.01
CA HIS A 144 18.79 -24.39 11.66
C HIS A 144 17.88 -25.60 11.39
N THR A 145 16.93 -25.88 12.27
CA THR A 145 15.88 -26.88 12.00
C THR A 145 14.76 -26.26 11.15
N MET A 146 14.05 -27.09 10.39
CA MET A 146 12.87 -26.66 9.63
C MET A 146 11.69 -26.42 10.57
N TRP A 147 10.77 -25.51 10.17
CA TRP A 147 9.53 -25.24 10.88
C TRP A 147 8.73 -26.54 11.10
N SER A 148 8.59 -27.34 10.05
CA SER A 148 7.99 -28.67 10.12
C SER A 148 8.77 -29.64 9.22
N PRO A 149 8.97 -30.91 9.63
CA PRO A 149 9.57 -31.92 8.77
C PRO A 149 8.62 -32.39 7.65
N ASP A 150 7.30 -32.25 7.85
CA ASP A 150 6.29 -32.85 6.97
C ASP A 150 5.76 -31.87 5.93
N MET A 151 5.69 -30.58 6.27
CA MET A 151 5.17 -29.54 5.37
C MET A 151 5.89 -28.22 5.61
N ASN A 152 6.68 -27.82 4.63
CA ASN A 152 7.36 -26.52 4.61
C ASN A 152 7.62 -26.12 3.16
N SER A 153 7.23 -24.90 2.77
CA SER A 153 7.50 -24.36 1.44
C SER A 153 8.45 -23.18 1.54
N PHE A 154 9.55 -23.26 0.81
CA PHE A 154 10.51 -22.15 0.65
C PHE A 154 10.23 -21.32 -0.61
N ASN A 155 9.16 -21.59 -1.31
CA ASN A 155 8.75 -20.85 -2.51
C ASN A 155 7.25 -20.60 -2.50
N HIS A 156 6.79 -19.76 -1.55
CA HIS A 156 5.39 -19.44 -1.33
C HIS A 156 5.15 -17.94 -1.50
N TYR A 157 4.28 -17.56 -2.42
CA TYR A 157 4.10 -16.16 -2.86
C TYR A 157 3.49 -15.21 -1.82
N ALA A 158 2.70 -15.70 -0.86
CA ALA A 158 1.78 -14.89 -0.07
C ALA A 158 2.41 -13.69 0.63
N TYR A 159 3.55 -13.89 1.30
CA TYR A 159 4.25 -12.79 1.96
C TYR A 159 5.03 -11.89 1.00
N GLY A 160 5.27 -12.36 -0.22
CA GLY A 160 5.85 -11.57 -1.31
C GLY A 160 4.93 -10.44 -1.81
N ALA A 161 3.66 -10.43 -1.42
CA ALA A 161 2.72 -9.33 -1.67
C ALA A 161 3.22 -7.97 -1.16
N ILE A 162 4.17 -7.94 -0.21
CA ILE A 162 4.83 -6.71 0.24
C ILE A 162 5.52 -5.96 -0.93
N GLY A 163 5.92 -6.66 -1.98
CA GLY A 163 6.50 -6.06 -3.18
C GLY A 163 5.56 -5.05 -3.85
N GLU A 164 4.25 -5.31 -3.85
CA GLU A 164 3.27 -4.34 -4.35
C GLU A 164 3.31 -3.03 -3.56
N TRP A 165 3.36 -3.11 -2.22
CA TRP A 165 3.50 -1.94 -1.38
C TRP A 165 4.81 -1.19 -1.61
N MET A 166 5.91 -1.91 -1.84
CA MET A 166 7.20 -1.29 -2.17
C MET A 166 7.12 -0.52 -3.49
N TYR A 167 6.46 -1.06 -4.51
CA TYR A 167 6.27 -0.36 -5.79
C TYR A 167 5.33 0.84 -5.65
N ARG A 168 4.17 0.65 -5.01
CA ARG A 168 3.12 1.67 -4.97
C ARG A 168 3.39 2.78 -3.96
N VAL A 169 4.06 2.48 -2.85
CA VAL A 169 4.26 3.44 -1.75
C VAL A 169 5.70 3.88 -1.64
N ILE A 170 6.67 2.96 -1.54
CA ILE A 170 8.08 3.33 -1.41
C ILE A 170 8.59 3.99 -2.70
N ALA A 171 8.49 3.29 -3.82
CA ALA A 171 8.86 3.85 -5.12
C ALA A 171 7.83 4.88 -5.59
N GLY A 172 6.55 4.67 -5.26
CA GLY A 172 5.48 5.60 -5.59
C GLY A 172 4.98 5.49 -7.03
N ILE A 173 5.02 4.30 -7.64
CA ILE A 173 4.43 4.05 -8.97
C ILE A 173 3.03 3.48 -8.78
N GLU A 174 2.00 4.23 -9.17
CA GLU A 174 0.61 3.83 -9.01
C GLU A 174 -0.14 3.94 -10.34
N ILE A 175 -1.18 3.11 -10.49
CA ILE A 175 -2.07 3.15 -11.66
C ILE A 175 -3.17 4.19 -11.47
N ASP A 176 -3.50 4.91 -12.53
CA ASP A 176 -4.76 5.65 -12.58
C ASP A 176 -5.87 4.71 -13.10
N GLU A 177 -6.85 4.39 -12.25
CA GLU A 177 -8.00 3.55 -12.63
C GLU A 177 -8.80 4.13 -13.81
N LYS A 178 -8.73 5.45 -14.05
CA LYS A 178 -9.41 6.13 -15.15
C LYS A 178 -8.66 6.03 -16.47
N ALA A 179 -7.36 5.76 -16.41
CA ALA A 179 -6.48 5.61 -17.58
C ALA A 179 -5.53 4.42 -17.40
N PRO A 180 -6.09 3.18 -17.34
CA PRO A 180 -5.35 1.97 -17.00
C PRO A 180 -4.22 1.67 -17.98
N GLY A 181 -3.30 0.79 -17.56
CA GLY A 181 -2.16 0.37 -18.38
C GLY A 181 -1.02 1.39 -18.43
N TYR A 182 -1.00 2.34 -17.50
CA TYR A 182 0.01 3.42 -17.42
C TYR A 182 -0.05 4.42 -18.59
N ARG A 183 -1.22 4.62 -19.17
CA ARG A 183 -1.46 5.72 -20.11
C ARG A 183 -1.38 7.07 -19.38
N HIS A 184 -1.87 7.10 -18.17
CA HIS A 184 -1.64 8.14 -17.18
C HIS A 184 -1.06 7.48 -15.93
N ILE A 185 0.03 8.03 -15.40
CA ILE A 185 0.82 7.43 -14.32
C ILE A 185 0.66 8.30 -13.08
N LEU A 186 0.43 7.70 -11.93
CA LEU A 186 0.46 8.43 -10.67
C LEU A 186 1.81 8.16 -9.98
N PHE A 187 2.59 9.20 -9.78
CA PHE A 187 3.80 9.15 -8.97
C PHE A 187 3.53 9.80 -7.62
N ALA A 188 3.68 9.04 -6.53
CA ALA A 188 3.45 9.52 -5.17
C ALA A 188 4.37 8.80 -4.16
N PRO A 189 5.70 8.96 -4.26
CA PRO A 189 6.62 8.31 -3.34
C PRO A 189 6.41 8.81 -1.92
N LYS A 190 6.49 7.89 -0.96
CA LYS A 190 6.45 8.20 0.47
C LYS A 190 7.75 7.73 1.09
N THR A 191 8.61 8.67 1.46
CA THR A 191 9.92 8.38 2.04
C THR A 191 9.84 8.03 3.52
N GLY A 192 10.70 7.16 4.03
CA GLY A 192 10.69 6.77 5.44
C GLY A 192 11.62 5.63 5.80
N GLY A 193 11.55 5.18 7.05
CA GLY A 193 12.18 3.97 7.53
C GLY A 193 13.70 3.93 7.45
N ASN A 194 14.41 5.03 7.56
CA ASN A 194 15.86 5.13 7.37
C ASN A 194 16.36 4.75 5.96
N LEU A 195 15.48 4.61 4.99
CA LEU A 195 15.90 4.47 3.60
C LEU A 195 16.38 5.84 3.10
N THR A 196 17.56 5.85 2.52
CA THR A 196 18.15 7.06 1.92
C THR A 196 17.87 7.15 0.42
N TRP A 197 17.38 6.09 -0.18
CA TRP A 197 16.95 6.07 -1.59
C TRP A 197 16.04 4.89 -1.87
N ALA A 198 15.24 5.02 -2.90
CA ALA A 198 14.57 3.89 -3.55
C ALA A 198 14.42 4.17 -5.04
N GLN A 199 14.30 3.10 -5.82
CA GLN A 199 13.97 3.18 -7.23
C GLN A 199 13.04 2.04 -7.63
N GLY A 200 12.18 2.33 -8.60
CA GLY A 200 11.31 1.34 -9.23
C GLY A 200 11.19 1.61 -10.72
N SER A 201 10.99 0.55 -11.49
CA SER A 201 10.68 0.67 -12.91
C SER A 201 9.70 -0.42 -13.33
N TYR A 202 8.89 -0.11 -14.33
CA TYR A 202 7.91 -1.03 -14.90
C TYR A 202 7.88 -0.87 -16.42
N GLU A 203 8.00 -1.98 -17.15
CA GLU A 203 7.88 -2.01 -18.59
C GLU A 203 6.40 -2.09 -18.97
N SER A 204 5.82 -0.92 -19.25
CA SER A 204 4.42 -0.83 -19.69
C SER A 204 4.30 -1.04 -21.21
N VAL A 205 3.07 -1.18 -21.70
CA VAL A 205 2.80 -1.23 -23.16
C VAL A 205 3.19 0.06 -23.88
N TYR A 206 3.43 1.15 -23.17
CA TYR A 206 3.89 2.45 -23.70
C TYR A 206 5.41 2.63 -23.56
N GLY A 207 6.11 1.73 -22.87
CA GLY A 207 7.54 1.81 -22.57
C GLY A 207 7.82 1.89 -21.05
N THR A 208 9.07 2.18 -20.72
CA THR A 208 9.54 2.18 -19.33
C THR A 208 8.98 3.35 -18.53
N VAL A 209 8.22 3.01 -17.48
CA VAL A 209 7.86 3.91 -16.37
C VAL A 209 8.93 3.75 -15.30
N ALA A 210 9.53 4.82 -14.80
CA ALA A 210 10.54 4.71 -13.75
C ALA A 210 10.52 5.90 -12.79
N ILE A 211 10.91 5.64 -11.56
CA ILE A 211 11.14 6.65 -10.54
C ILE A 211 12.36 6.27 -9.70
N ARG A 212 13.11 7.27 -9.28
CA ARG A 212 14.12 7.19 -8.24
C ARG A 212 13.97 8.38 -7.32
N TRP A 213 14.00 8.16 -6.02
CA TRP A 213 14.21 9.21 -5.06
C TRP A 213 15.46 8.93 -4.22
N GLU A 214 16.10 10.00 -3.73
CA GLU A 214 17.31 9.95 -2.93
C GLU A 214 17.32 11.11 -1.94
N GLU A 215 17.62 10.82 -0.69
CA GLU A 215 17.82 11.83 0.34
C GLU A 215 19.29 12.24 0.37
N LYS A 216 19.53 13.53 0.23
CA LYS A 216 20.86 14.12 0.29
C LYS A 216 20.80 15.52 0.86
N ASP A 217 21.68 15.80 1.83
CA ASP A 217 21.82 17.12 2.45
C ASP A 217 20.49 17.72 2.97
N GLY A 218 19.62 16.87 3.51
CA GLY A 218 18.30 17.26 4.05
C GLY A 218 17.25 17.58 2.99
N ARG A 219 17.48 17.19 1.73
CA ARG A 219 16.53 17.29 0.64
C ARG A 219 16.27 15.92 0.01
N ILE A 220 15.07 15.73 -0.46
CA ILE A 220 14.70 14.58 -1.29
C ILE A 220 14.78 15.00 -2.76
N PHE A 221 15.55 14.27 -3.55
CA PHE A 221 15.65 14.42 -4.99
C PHE A 221 14.84 13.31 -5.64
N VAL A 222 13.89 13.68 -6.50
CA VAL A 222 13.03 12.73 -7.22
C VAL A 222 13.29 12.87 -8.70
N THR A 223 13.66 11.77 -9.36
CA THR A 223 13.78 11.68 -10.82
C THR A 223 12.72 10.72 -11.33
N ILE A 224 11.91 11.14 -12.29
CA ILE A 224 10.85 10.32 -12.93
C ILE A 224 11.10 10.20 -14.43
N ARG A 225 10.72 9.05 -15.00
CA ARG A 225 10.72 8.80 -16.44
C ARG A 225 9.31 8.42 -16.89
N ILE A 226 8.78 9.18 -17.82
CA ILE A 226 7.43 9.04 -18.38
C ILE A 226 7.57 8.66 -19.86
N PRO A 227 7.03 7.51 -20.30
CA PRO A 227 7.12 7.05 -21.68
C PRO A 227 6.48 8.03 -22.68
N VAL A 228 6.87 7.94 -23.94
CA VAL A 228 6.31 8.74 -25.02
C VAL A 228 4.80 8.47 -25.15
N ASN A 229 4.01 9.50 -25.45
CA ASN A 229 2.54 9.45 -25.57
C ASN A 229 1.80 9.09 -24.29
N THR A 230 2.43 9.27 -23.13
CA THR A 230 1.79 9.14 -21.83
C THR A 230 1.93 10.41 -21.01
N THR A 231 1.15 10.53 -19.96
CA THR A 231 1.21 11.63 -19.00
C THR A 231 1.35 11.09 -17.60
N ALA A 232 1.71 11.94 -16.66
CA ALA A 232 1.75 11.56 -15.24
C ALA A 232 1.33 12.70 -14.34
N LYS A 233 0.79 12.37 -13.18
CA LYS A 233 0.67 13.27 -12.05
C LYS A 233 1.75 12.91 -11.03
N LEU A 234 2.59 13.87 -10.66
CA LEU A 234 3.49 13.76 -9.52
C LEU A 234 2.86 14.44 -8.31
N THR A 235 2.76 13.73 -7.19
CA THR A 235 2.32 14.27 -5.89
C THR A 235 3.43 14.04 -4.89
N LEU A 236 3.88 15.09 -4.19
CA LEU A 236 4.86 15.00 -3.12
C LEU A 236 4.17 14.69 -1.78
N GLU A 237 4.93 14.16 -0.83
CA GLU A 237 4.43 13.88 0.52
C GLU A 237 4.00 15.16 1.27
N GLU A 238 3.16 15.00 2.29
CA GLU A 238 2.56 16.14 3.04
C GLU A 238 3.59 17.08 3.66
N SER A 239 4.73 16.52 4.10
CA SER A 239 5.84 17.30 4.68
C SER A 239 6.65 18.11 3.67
N ALA A 240 6.45 17.88 2.36
CA ALA A 240 7.25 18.51 1.31
C ALA A 240 7.11 20.04 1.30
N THR A 241 8.25 20.70 1.36
CA THR A 241 8.36 22.18 1.28
C THR A 241 9.49 22.58 0.33
N GLU A 242 9.47 23.82 -0.14
CA GLU A 242 10.51 24.41 -1.00
C GLU A 242 10.86 23.52 -2.22
N PRO A 243 9.89 23.21 -3.10
CA PRO A 243 10.17 22.42 -4.31
C PRO A 243 11.02 23.21 -5.29
N GLU A 244 12.06 22.57 -5.84
CA GLU A 244 12.98 23.11 -6.84
C GLU A 244 13.28 22.06 -7.93
N GLY A 245 13.45 22.47 -9.16
CA GLY A 245 13.84 21.59 -10.28
C GLY A 245 13.16 21.93 -11.60
N ASP A 246 13.08 20.94 -12.48
CA ASP A 246 12.52 21.09 -13.83
C ASP A 246 10.99 21.21 -13.85
N ILE A 247 10.34 20.97 -12.71
CA ILE A 247 8.88 20.85 -12.58
C ILE A 247 8.37 21.94 -11.63
N VAL A 248 7.38 22.68 -12.09
CA VAL A 248 6.66 23.64 -11.25
C VAL A 248 5.56 22.90 -10.48
N MET A 249 5.72 22.79 -9.18
CA MET A 249 4.74 22.18 -8.30
C MET A 249 3.68 23.19 -7.86
N GLN A 250 2.43 22.74 -7.76
CA GLN A 250 1.31 23.56 -7.34
C GLN A 250 0.66 22.93 -6.10
N ARG A 251 0.25 23.75 -5.15
CA ARG A 251 -0.48 23.26 -3.97
C ARG A 251 -1.95 23.11 -4.30
N GLY A 252 -2.45 21.87 -4.21
CA GLY A 252 -3.86 21.56 -4.44
C GLY A 252 -4.76 21.96 -3.27
N GLU A 253 -6.08 21.81 -3.44
CA GLU A 253 -7.09 22.02 -2.38
C GLU A 253 -6.91 21.04 -1.22
N ASP A 254 -6.35 19.85 -1.49
CA ASP A 254 -5.95 18.83 -0.51
C ASP A 254 -4.71 19.20 0.31
N GLY A 255 -4.09 20.35 0.00
CA GLY A 255 -2.89 20.83 0.65
C GLY A 255 -1.58 20.18 0.14
N LEU A 256 -1.66 19.24 -0.77
CA LEU A 256 -0.48 18.57 -1.31
C LEU A 256 0.14 19.34 -2.48
N LEU A 257 1.46 19.23 -2.62
CA LEU A 257 2.18 19.73 -3.79
C LEU A 257 2.06 18.70 -4.92
N SER A 258 1.43 19.06 -6.02
CA SER A 258 1.26 18.17 -7.17
C SER A 258 1.32 18.92 -8.49
N THR A 259 1.55 18.18 -9.60
CA THR A 259 1.51 18.74 -10.94
C THR A 259 1.30 17.66 -12.00
N GLU A 260 0.71 18.03 -13.11
CA GLU A 260 0.57 17.19 -14.31
C GLU A 260 1.79 17.38 -15.22
N ILE A 261 2.30 16.27 -15.77
CA ILE A 261 3.56 16.24 -16.50
C ILE A 261 3.42 15.38 -17.76
N GLY A 262 3.98 15.86 -18.87
CA GLY A 262 4.08 15.11 -20.12
C GLY A 262 5.25 14.11 -20.13
N SER A 263 5.39 13.39 -21.24
CA SER A 263 6.49 12.46 -21.48
C SER A 263 7.86 13.11 -21.35
N GLY A 264 8.85 12.35 -20.87
CA GLY A 264 10.22 12.82 -20.68
C GLY A 264 10.85 12.29 -19.41
N THR A 265 12.02 12.83 -19.09
CA THR A 265 12.68 12.60 -17.79
C THR A 265 12.72 13.92 -17.05
N TRP A 266 12.26 13.93 -15.81
CA TRP A 266 12.07 15.13 -15.02
C TRP A 266 12.65 14.96 -13.63
N THR A 267 13.16 16.05 -13.08
CA THR A 267 13.73 16.07 -11.73
C THR A 267 13.09 17.19 -10.90
N VAL A 268 12.75 16.85 -9.65
CA VAL A 268 12.35 17.82 -8.63
C VAL A 268 13.03 17.47 -7.32
N SER A 269 13.36 18.45 -6.51
CA SER A 269 13.81 18.25 -5.14
C SER A 269 12.96 19.06 -4.16
N TYR A 270 12.88 18.62 -2.92
CA TYR A 270 12.12 19.31 -1.88
C TYR A 270 12.75 19.07 -0.50
N LYS A 271 12.48 19.94 0.45
CA LYS A 271 12.76 19.71 1.87
C LYS A 271 11.63 18.93 2.51
N LYS A 272 11.98 18.02 3.40
CA LYS A 272 11.03 17.20 4.15
C LYS A 272 10.65 17.85 5.47
#